data_f533c2a449063baf08b26bfdf0991499
#
_entry.id   f533c2a449063baf08b26bfdf0991499
#
_cell.length_a   1.000
_cell.length_b   1.000
_cell.length_c   1.000
_cell.angle_alpha   90.00
_cell.angle_beta   90.00
_cell.angle_gamma   90.00
#
_symmetry.space_group_name_H-M   'P 1'
#
loop_
_entity.id
_entity.type
_entity.pdbx_description
1 polymer ?
#
loop_
_entity_poly.entity_id
_entity_poly.type
_entity_poly.pdbx_seq_one_letter_code
_entity_poly.pdbx_strand_id
1 'polypeptide(L)'
;MPVEYVDVKKFKKVVLLYNRNSGKQLFASMMAKVNETYKLVKELVGPKNAEMRDIRFFDQIPQIAAEIVEEKVDWVIIAGGDGTIRAMIEQLANRKYVPYISVFPAGTVNLVAKELIFFV
;
A
#
# COMPACT_ATOMS: atom_id res chain seq x y z
N MET A 1 10.50 -18.45 11.78
CA MET A 1 10.63 -18.01 10.39
C MET A 1 11.78 -17.04 10.25
N PRO A 2 12.62 -17.24 9.28
CA PRO A 2 13.68 -16.27 9.07
C PRO A 2 13.10 -14.91 8.68
N VAL A 3 13.66 -13.86 9.25
CA VAL A 3 13.30 -12.50 8.89
C VAL A 3 14.05 -12.14 7.62
N GLU A 4 13.31 -11.82 6.56
CA GLU A 4 13.92 -11.38 5.33
C GLU A 4 14.08 -9.86 5.36
N TYR A 5 15.30 -9.40 5.20
CA TYR A 5 15.60 -7.99 5.13
C TYR A 5 15.51 -7.54 3.68
N VAL A 6 14.62 -6.58 3.43
CA VAL A 6 14.44 -6.01 2.10
C VAL A 6 15.03 -4.62 2.08
N ASP A 7 15.92 -4.38 1.13
CA ASP A 7 16.46 -3.04 0.92
C ASP A 7 15.51 -2.22 0.06
N VAL A 8 14.64 -1.47 0.70
CA VAL A 8 13.60 -0.69 0.01
C VAL A 8 14.19 0.40 -0.90
N LYS A 9 15.42 0.81 -0.66
CA LYS A 9 16.08 1.83 -1.49
C LYS A 9 16.33 1.36 -2.92
N LYS A 10 16.30 0.06 -3.15
CA LYS A 10 16.47 -0.53 -4.48
C LYS A 10 15.19 -0.56 -5.30
N PHE A 11 14.06 -0.28 -4.71
CA PHE A 11 12.79 -0.30 -5.42
C PHE A 11 12.71 0.85 -6.40
N LYS A 12 12.33 0.54 -7.63
CA LYS A 12 12.20 1.50 -8.72
C LYS A 12 10.77 1.97 -8.94
N LYS A 13 9.80 1.22 -8.42
CA LYS A 13 8.40 1.58 -8.55
C LYS A 13 7.63 1.15 -7.33
N VAL A 14 7.13 2.14 -6.60
CA VAL A 14 6.38 1.95 -5.36
C VAL A 14 5.04 2.64 -5.48
N VAL A 15 3.97 1.94 -5.15
CA VAL A 15 2.62 2.49 -5.20
C VAL A 15 2.00 2.42 -3.81
N LEU A 16 1.53 3.54 -3.33
CA LEU A 16 0.75 3.61 -2.10
C LEU A 16 -0.73 3.71 -2.49
N LEU A 17 -1.48 2.67 -2.15
CA LEU A 17 -2.92 2.62 -2.40
C LEU A 17 -3.66 3.06 -1.16
N TYR A 18 -4.65 3.92 -1.33
CA TYR A 18 -5.50 4.34 -0.23
C TYR A 18 -6.96 4.37 -0.66
N ASN A 19 -7.86 4.21 0.30
CA ASN A 19 -9.29 4.18 0.03
C ASN A 19 -9.94 5.45 0.54
N ARG A 20 -10.43 6.27 -0.40
CA ARG A 20 -11.11 7.54 -0.10
C ARG A 20 -12.43 7.33 0.65
N ASN A 21 -13.06 6.18 0.50
CA ASN A 21 -14.40 5.93 1.00
C ASN A 21 -14.45 5.25 2.39
N SER A 22 -13.48 5.56 3.24
CA SER A 22 -13.36 4.93 4.57
C SER A 22 -14.12 5.66 5.68
N GLY A 23 -15.10 6.53 5.35
CA GLY A 23 -15.83 7.32 6.34
C GLY A 23 -15.13 8.64 6.67
N LYS A 24 -15.92 9.69 6.96
CA LYS A 24 -15.38 11.06 7.00
C LYS A 24 -14.30 11.30 8.06
N GLN A 25 -14.50 10.81 9.28
CA GLN A 25 -13.53 11.02 10.35
C GLN A 25 -12.30 10.13 10.20
N LEU A 26 -12.52 8.87 9.86
CA LEU A 26 -11.44 7.94 9.57
C LEU A 26 -10.62 8.39 8.37
N PHE A 27 -11.28 8.96 7.38
CA PHE A 27 -10.59 9.44 6.18
C PHE A 27 -9.61 10.56 6.51
N ALA A 28 -10.02 11.56 7.27
CA ALA A 28 -9.13 12.69 7.60
C ALA A 28 -7.91 12.23 8.40
N SER A 29 -8.13 11.39 9.41
CA SER A 29 -7.05 10.84 10.23
C SER A 29 -6.13 9.92 9.42
N MET A 30 -6.71 9.08 8.58
CA MET A 30 -5.96 8.20 7.72
C MET A 30 -5.11 8.98 6.72
N MET A 31 -5.67 10.00 6.08
CA MET A 31 -4.95 10.76 5.06
C MET A 31 -3.76 11.52 5.62
N ALA A 32 -3.84 12.02 6.85
CA ALA A 32 -2.69 12.65 7.49
C ALA A 32 -1.54 11.66 7.61
N LYS A 33 -1.82 10.44 8.05
CA LYS A 33 -0.82 9.39 8.20
C LYS A 33 -0.34 8.86 6.85
N VAL A 34 -1.23 8.73 5.89
CA VAL A 34 -0.89 8.29 4.53
C VAL A 34 0.08 9.30 3.88
N ASN A 35 -0.21 10.59 4.00
CA ASN A 35 0.66 11.62 3.44
C ASN A 35 2.03 11.63 4.10
N GLU A 36 2.08 11.45 5.42
CA GLU A 36 3.34 11.34 6.15
C GLU A 36 4.14 10.11 5.70
N THR A 37 3.48 8.97 5.57
CA THR A 37 4.10 7.74 5.09
C THR A 37 4.61 7.90 3.67
N TYR A 38 3.81 8.51 2.81
CA TYR A 38 4.21 8.76 1.42
C TYR A 38 5.45 9.64 1.33
N LYS A 39 5.52 10.65 2.17
CA LYS A 39 6.69 11.53 2.23
C LYS A 39 7.94 10.73 2.60
N LEU A 40 7.85 9.85 3.60
CA LEU A 40 8.96 8.98 3.99
C LEU A 40 9.36 8.02 2.87
N VAL A 41 8.39 7.44 2.19
CA VAL A 41 8.66 6.54 1.05
C VAL A 41 9.40 7.28 -0.06
N LYS A 42 8.97 8.50 -0.39
CA LYS A 42 9.66 9.30 -1.40
C LYS A 42 11.11 9.59 -1.02
N GLU A 43 11.37 9.82 0.26
CA GLU A 43 12.73 10.03 0.74
C GLU A 43 13.58 8.76 0.60
N LEU A 44 12.98 7.59 0.81
CA LEU A 44 13.68 6.31 0.75
C LEU A 44 13.98 5.85 -0.69
N VAL A 45 13.02 5.97 -1.59
CA VAL A 45 13.14 5.40 -2.94
C VAL A 45 13.35 6.45 -4.03
N GLY A 46 13.19 7.70 -3.70
CA GLY A 46 13.21 8.80 -4.66
C GLY A 46 11.81 9.20 -5.11
N PRO A 47 11.57 10.53 -5.31
CA PRO A 47 10.23 11.02 -5.66
C PRO A 47 9.69 10.49 -6.98
N LYS A 48 10.58 10.18 -7.93
CA LYS A 48 10.19 9.66 -9.24
C LYS A 48 9.72 8.21 -9.18
N ASN A 49 10.09 7.49 -8.13
CA ASN A 49 9.83 6.07 -8.01
C ASN A 49 8.62 5.74 -7.14
N ALA A 50 7.94 6.76 -6.61
CA ALA A 50 6.80 6.58 -5.72
C ALA A 50 5.58 7.33 -6.25
N GLU A 51 4.42 6.72 -6.15
CA GLU A 51 3.15 7.36 -6.47
C GLU A 51 2.04 6.91 -5.52
N MET A 52 1.00 7.74 -5.41
CA MET A 52 -0.22 7.41 -4.67
C MET A 52 -1.33 7.14 -5.67
N ARG A 53 -2.15 6.13 -5.37
CA ARG A 53 -3.37 5.83 -6.14
C ARG A 53 -4.55 5.68 -5.21
N ASP A 54 -5.66 6.28 -5.59
CA ASP A 54 -6.90 6.23 -4.85
C ASP A 54 -7.73 5.01 -5.30
N ILE A 55 -8.15 4.21 -4.33
CA ILE A 55 -9.14 3.16 -4.57
C ILE A 55 -10.51 3.79 -4.32
N ARG A 56 -11.14 4.30 -5.37
CA ARG A 56 -12.43 4.97 -5.23
C ARG A 56 -13.56 4.00 -4.91
N PHE A 57 -13.56 2.85 -5.59
CA PHE A 57 -14.64 1.88 -5.47
C PHE A 57 -14.05 0.49 -5.25
N PHE A 58 -14.68 -0.25 -4.38
CA PHE A 58 -14.25 -1.59 -4.01
C PHE A 58 -14.16 -2.54 -5.21
N ASP A 59 -15.06 -2.37 -6.18
CA ASP A 59 -15.10 -3.20 -7.40
C ASP A 59 -13.94 -2.90 -8.37
N GLN A 60 -13.18 -1.85 -8.14
CA GLN A 60 -11.99 -1.54 -8.94
C GLN A 60 -10.75 -2.31 -8.51
N ILE A 61 -10.80 -2.98 -7.36
CA ILE A 61 -9.64 -3.68 -6.81
C ILE A 61 -9.03 -4.70 -7.78
N PRO A 62 -9.81 -5.56 -8.47
CA PRO A 62 -9.20 -6.48 -9.43
C PRO A 62 -8.45 -5.80 -10.57
N GLN A 63 -8.99 -4.69 -11.08
CA GLN A 63 -8.34 -3.93 -12.14
C GLN A 63 -7.06 -3.26 -11.64
N ILE A 64 -7.10 -2.68 -10.46
CA ILE A 64 -5.92 -2.05 -9.86
C ILE A 64 -4.82 -3.09 -9.66
N ALA A 65 -5.17 -4.27 -9.17
CA ALA A 65 -4.21 -5.36 -9.00
C ALA A 65 -3.59 -5.78 -10.34
N ALA A 66 -4.41 -5.86 -11.38
CA ALA A 66 -3.91 -6.20 -12.72
C ALA A 66 -2.92 -5.15 -13.23
N GLU A 67 -3.21 -3.88 -13.03
CA GLU A 67 -2.32 -2.78 -13.43
C GLU A 67 -0.99 -2.83 -12.67
N ILE A 68 -1.04 -3.10 -11.37
CA ILE A 68 0.16 -3.22 -10.54
C ILE A 68 1.07 -4.33 -11.07
N VAL A 69 0.50 -5.46 -11.42
CA VAL A 69 1.26 -6.60 -11.95
C VAL A 69 1.82 -6.28 -13.33
N GLU A 70 1.00 -5.69 -14.19
CA GLU A 70 1.41 -5.33 -15.55
C GLU A 70 2.55 -4.32 -15.55
N GLU A 71 2.49 -3.34 -14.66
CA GLU A 71 3.52 -2.30 -14.53
C GLU A 71 4.76 -2.77 -13.77
N LYS A 72 4.77 -3.99 -13.26
CA LYS A 72 5.90 -4.55 -12.49
C LYS A 72 6.25 -3.70 -11.27
N VAL A 73 5.25 -3.28 -10.53
CA VAL A 73 5.45 -2.53 -9.29
C VAL A 73 6.24 -3.38 -8.30
N ASP A 74 7.29 -2.82 -7.72
CA ASP A 74 8.16 -3.55 -6.79
C ASP A 74 7.53 -3.67 -5.39
N TRP A 75 6.89 -2.62 -4.95
CA TRP A 75 6.38 -2.53 -3.58
C TRP A 75 5.03 -1.81 -3.57
N VAL A 76 4.03 -2.45 -2.98
CA VAL A 76 2.69 -1.88 -2.82
C VAL A 76 2.44 -1.68 -1.34
N ILE A 77 2.04 -0.48 -0.98
CA ILE A 77 1.63 -0.14 0.38
C ILE A 77 0.13 0.08 0.37
N ILE A 78 -0.61 -0.67 1.16
CA ILE A 78 -2.07 -0.61 1.15
C ILE A 78 -2.55 0.05 2.43
N ALA A 79 -3.20 1.21 2.30
CA ALA A 79 -3.80 1.94 3.40
C ALA A 79 -5.32 1.87 3.30
N GLY A 80 -5.96 1.35 4.31
CA GLY A 80 -7.42 1.22 4.31
C GLY A 80 -7.92 0.38 5.44
N GLY A 81 -9.20 0.05 5.41
CA GLY A 81 -9.81 -0.87 6.36
C GLY A 81 -9.50 -2.31 6.02
N ASP A 82 -9.86 -3.21 6.93
CA ASP A 82 -9.55 -4.64 6.80
C ASP A 82 -10.10 -5.27 5.52
N GLY A 83 -11.30 -4.87 5.10
CA GLY A 83 -11.91 -5.41 3.88
C GLY A 83 -11.15 -5.04 2.63
N THR A 84 -10.71 -3.77 2.53
CA THR A 84 -9.92 -3.29 1.40
C THR A 84 -8.56 -3.97 1.35
N ILE A 85 -7.88 -4.05 2.50
CA ILE A 85 -6.56 -4.70 2.60
C ILE A 85 -6.66 -6.15 2.17
N ARG A 86 -7.63 -6.88 2.74
CA ARG A 86 -7.83 -8.29 2.42
C ARG A 86 -8.11 -8.52 0.93
N ALA A 87 -9.03 -7.74 0.37
CA ALA A 87 -9.40 -7.90 -1.03
C ALA A 87 -8.20 -7.63 -1.96
N MET A 88 -7.41 -6.60 -1.66
CA MET A 88 -6.24 -6.28 -2.47
C MET A 88 -5.18 -7.37 -2.35
N ILE A 89 -4.91 -7.85 -1.15
CA ILE A 89 -3.93 -8.93 -0.95
C ILE A 89 -4.35 -10.18 -1.70
N GLU A 90 -5.63 -10.56 -1.63
CA GLU A 90 -6.15 -11.74 -2.35
C GLU A 90 -5.95 -11.59 -3.86
N GLN A 91 -6.22 -10.41 -4.40
CA GLN A 91 -6.05 -10.17 -5.83
C GLN A 91 -4.58 -10.22 -6.24
N LEU A 92 -3.69 -9.65 -5.45
CA LEU A 92 -2.26 -9.64 -5.78
C LEU A 92 -1.63 -11.01 -5.59
N ALA A 93 -1.99 -11.73 -4.53
CA ALA A 93 -1.38 -13.03 -4.21
C ALA A 93 -1.67 -14.11 -5.25
N ASN A 94 -2.78 -13.97 -5.99
CA ASN A 94 -3.17 -14.96 -7.01
C ASN A 94 -2.54 -14.70 -8.38
N ARG A 95 -1.67 -13.70 -8.49
CA ARG A 95 -1.01 -13.36 -9.75
C ARG A 95 0.35 -14.05 -9.86
N LYS A 96 0.86 -14.20 -11.09
CA LYS A 96 2.17 -14.81 -11.33
C LYS A 96 3.31 -13.96 -10.78
N TYR A 97 3.17 -12.65 -10.88
CA TYR A 97 4.11 -11.71 -10.30
C TYR A 97 3.47 -11.14 -9.04
N VAL A 98 4.17 -11.20 -7.92
CA VAL A 98 3.67 -10.65 -6.66
C VAL A 98 4.67 -9.62 -6.16
N PRO A 99 4.25 -8.36 -6.00
CA PRO A 99 5.12 -7.33 -5.42
C PRO A 99 5.32 -7.57 -3.92
N TYR A 100 6.29 -6.88 -3.33
CA TYR A 100 6.30 -6.77 -1.88
C TYR A 100 5.09 -5.98 -1.42
N ILE A 101 4.46 -6.44 -0.35
CA ILE A 101 3.21 -5.84 0.15
C ILE A 101 3.40 -5.41 1.59
N SER A 102 3.11 -4.14 1.86
CA SER A 102 3.03 -3.60 3.22
C SER A 102 1.61 -3.12 3.47
N VAL A 103 1.13 -3.27 4.68
CA VAL A 103 -0.20 -2.79 5.03
C VAL A 103 -0.14 -1.69 6.07
N PHE A 104 -1.05 -0.75 5.93
CA PHE A 104 -1.21 0.37 6.84
C PHE A 104 -2.68 0.37 7.29
N PRO A 105 -2.99 -0.32 8.38
CA PRO A 105 -4.38 -0.48 8.81
C PRO A 105 -4.95 0.83 9.34
N ALA A 106 -5.93 1.37 8.64
CA ALA A 106 -6.56 2.64 8.99
C ALA A 106 -7.53 2.52 10.15
N GLY A 107 -8.03 1.31 10.43
CA GLY A 107 -9.00 1.09 11.50
C GLY A 107 -8.41 1.07 12.89
N THR A 108 -7.08 1.07 13.02
CA THR A 108 -6.42 0.98 14.31
C THR A 108 -5.66 2.27 14.58
N VAL A 109 -6.23 3.10 15.42
CA VAL A 109 -5.78 4.47 15.68
C VAL A 109 -4.34 4.56 16.18
N ASN A 110 -3.85 3.50 16.81
CA ASN A 110 -2.53 3.52 17.42
C ASN A 110 -1.42 2.96 16.56
N LEU A 111 -1.74 2.49 15.36
CA LEU A 111 -0.71 2.02 14.46
C LEU A 111 -0.13 3.19 13.70
N VAL A 112 1.09 3.48 14.02
CA VAL A 112 1.84 4.56 13.41
C VAL A 112 2.61 4.01 12.22
N ALA A 113 3.02 4.89 11.32
CA ALA A 113 3.75 4.51 10.10
C ALA A 113 4.97 3.63 10.36
N LYS A 114 5.54 3.67 11.56
CA LYS A 114 6.67 2.82 11.94
C LYS A 114 6.32 1.33 12.02
N GLU A 115 5.04 0.99 11.95
CA GLU A 115 4.57 -0.38 12.06
C GLU A 115 4.06 -0.93 10.73
N LEU A 116 4.73 -0.59 9.66
CA LEU A 116 4.47 -1.22 8.38
C LEU A 116 4.79 -2.70 8.45
N ILE A 117 3.82 -3.53 8.07
CA ILE A 117 3.96 -4.97 8.08
C ILE A 117 4.19 -5.42 6.64
N PHE A 118 5.27 -6.18 6.42
CA PHE A 118 5.60 -6.70 5.09
C PHE A 118 5.07 -8.13 4.96
N PHE A 119 4.36 -8.38 3.87
CA PHE A 119 3.95 -9.71 3.45
C PHE A 119 4.73 -10.09 2.19
N VAL A 120 5.33 -11.25 2.25
CA VAL A 120 6.13 -11.76 1.13
C VAL A 120 5.47 -13.00 0.53
#